data_5c8fe0a55b6c6abd1ec7b8aa578cfa3d
#
_entry.id   5c8fe0a55b6c6abd1ec7b8aa578cfa3d
#
_cell.length_a   1.000
_cell.length_b   1.000
_cell.length_c   1.000
_cell.angle_alpha   90.00
_cell.angle_beta   90.00
_cell.angle_gamma   90.00
#
_symmetry.space_group_name_H-M   'P 1'
#
loop_
_entity.id
_entity.type
_entity.pdbx_description
1 polymer ?
#
loop_
_entity_poly.entity_id
_entity_poly.type
_entity_poly.pdbx_seq_one_letter_code
_entity_poly.pdbx_strand_id
1 'polypeptide(L)'
;MAKKRLDVLLFEKGLCPSRERAKTAIMEGIVYIAGQKAGKAGDMVDENAELEVRGNENAFVSRGGKKIEKALNYFNIDPTDLVVMDVGASTGGFTDCLLRRGARKVYSIDVGYGQLAWSLRQDPRVKCMERTNIRYVTPDMLEETPSLCVIDVSFISLKLVLPVVSSLLTEDGHVANLIKPQFEAGKGKVGKKGVVREPEIRLEVLQNYVENAHAAGFKVLNVTFSPIKGPEGNIEFLGYLAKQGEEHIPDLAEVVRQAHEELDAKA
;
A
#
# COMPACT_ATOMS: atom_id res chain seq x y z
N MET A 1 -24.11 -2.96 -36.75
CA MET A 1 -23.51 -3.79 -35.70
C MET A 1 -23.89 -3.20 -34.36
N ALA A 2 -24.25 -4.04 -33.40
CA ALA A 2 -24.61 -3.54 -32.08
C ALA A 2 -23.36 -3.02 -31.36
N LYS A 3 -23.51 -1.87 -30.69
CA LYS A 3 -22.41 -1.27 -29.90
C LYS A 3 -22.76 -1.35 -28.42
N LYS A 4 -21.80 -1.69 -27.60
CA LYS A 4 -21.91 -1.72 -26.14
C LYS A 4 -20.83 -0.86 -25.50
N ARG A 5 -21.09 -0.42 -24.29
CA ARG A 5 -20.07 0.26 -23.48
C ARG A 5 -18.89 -0.67 -23.23
N LEU A 6 -17.69 -0.16 -23.32
CA LEU A 6 -16.47 -0.95 -23.16
C LEU A 6 -16.38 -1.63 -21.78
N ASP A 7 -16.75 -0.91 -20.70
CA ASP A 7 -16.75 -1.48 -19.33
C ASP A 7 -17.74 -2.65 -19.16
N VAL A 8 -18.89 -2.57 -19.85
CA VAL A 8 -19.88 -3.64 -19.86
C VAL A 8 -19.39 -4.84 -20.69
N LEU A 9 -18.84 -4.57 -21.87
CA LEU A 9 -18.41 -5.60 -22.80
C LEU A 9 -17.24 -6.43 -22.25
N LEU A 10 -16.29 -5.80 -21.55
CA LEU A 10 -15.19 -6.49 -20.86
C LEU A 10 -15.69 -7.44 -19.77
N PHE A 11 -16.72 -7.04 -19.02
CA PHE A 11 -17.34 -7.89 -18.02
C PHE A 11 -18.12 -9.04 -18.64
N GLU A 12 -18.97 -8.76 -19.63
CA GLU A 12 -19.77 -9.80 -20.32
C GLU A 12 -18.93 -10.84 -21.05
N LYS A 13 -17.77 -10.43 -21.59
CA LYS A 13 -16.81 -11.37 -22.23
C LYS A 13 -15.91 -12.10 -21.21
N GLY A 14 -16.08 -11.89 -19.90
CA GLY A 14 -15.29 -12.53 -18.85
C GLY A 14 -13.83 -12.05 -18.77
N LEU A 15 -13.48 -10.97 -19.47
CA LEU A 15 -12.13 -10.38 -19.47
C LEU A 15 -11.83 -9.58 -18.18
N CYS A 16 -12.86 -9.21 -17.44
CA CYS A 16 -12.76 -8.59 -16.12
C CYS A 16 -13.81 -9.18 -15.17
N PRO A 17 -13.48 -9.39 -13.89
CA PRO A 17 -14.39 -10.03 -12.92
C PRO A 17 -15.57 -9.14 -12.50
N SER A 18 -15.50 -7.82 -12.77
CA SER A 18 -16.58 -6.87 -12.51
C SER A 18 -16.45 -5.65 -13.43
N ARG A 19 -17.55 -4.86 -13.57
CA ARG A 19 -17.54 -3.61 -14.32
C ARG A 19 -16.62 -2.56 -13.69
N GLU A 20 -16.51 -2.53 -12.37
CA GLU A 20 -15.60 -1.65 -11.64
C GLU A 20 -14.15 -2.01 -11.97
N ARG A 21 -13.82 -3.29 -12.00
CA ARG A 21 -12.47 -3.75 -12.39
C ARG A 21 -12.18 -3.43 -13.87
N ALA A 22 -13.18 -3.55 -14.75
CA ALA A 22 -13.05 -3.15 -16.15
C ALA A 22 -12.74 -1.64 -16.28
N LYS A 23 -13.43 -0.77 -15.53
CA LYS A 23 -13.12 0.67 -15.50
C LYS A 23 -11.69 0.94 -15.02
N THR A 24 -11.25 0.28 -13.97
CA THR A 24 -9.89 0.39 -13.46
C THR A 24 -8.86 -0.03 -14.50
N ALA A 25 -9.06 -1.19 -15.14
CA ALA A 25 -8.18 -1.69 -16.20
C ALA A 25 -8.06 -0.73 -17.39
N ILE A 26 -9.17 -0.09 -17.78
CA ILE A 26 -9.17 0.94 -18.83
C ILE A 26 -8.39 2.18 -18.38
N MET A 27 -8.59 2.64 -17.14
CA MET A 27 -7.87 3.80 -16.58
C MET A 27 -6.36 3.51 -16.41
N GLU A 28 -6.00 2.28 -16.08
CA GLU A 28 -4.61 1.81 -16.03
C GLU A 28 -3.99 1.71 -17.44
N GLY A 29 -4.82 1.76 -18.49
CA GLY A 29 -4.40 1.70 -19.87
C GLY A 29 -3.88 0.34 -20.31
N ILE A 30 -4.37 -0.73 -19.70
CA ILE A 30 -4.02 -2.12 -20.01
C ILE A 30 -5.05 -2.79 -20.93
N VAL A 31 -6.12 -2.09 -21.31
CA VAL A 31 -7.14 -2.58 -22.25
C VAL A 31 -6.82 -2.13 -23.67
N TYR A 32 -6.92 -3.05 -24.61
CA TYR A 32 -6.68 -2.83 -26.02
C TYR A 32 -7.89 -3.28 -26.86
N ILE A 33 -8.20 -2.53 -27.88
CA ILE A 33 -9.25 -2.81 -28.88
C ILE A 33 -8.55 -2.96 -30.22
N ALA A 34 -8.60 -4.13 -30.85
CA ALA A 34 -7.90 -4.42 -32.11
C ALA A 34 -6.43 -3.95 -32.08
N GLY A 35 -5.72 -4.22 -30.97
CA GLY A 35 -4.31 -3.86 -30.79
C GLY A 35 -4.04 -2.41 -30.42
N GLN A 36 -5.03 -1.51 -30.41
CA GLN A 36 -4.88 -0.11 -29.99
C GLN A 36 -5.37 0.10 -28.56
N LYS A 37 -4.64 0.94 -27.78
CA LYS A 37 -5.00 1.24 -26.41
C LYS A 37 -6.40 1.87 -26.34
N ALA A 38 -7.24 1.31 -25.46
CA ALA A 38 -8.60 1.81 -25.26
C ALA A 38 -8.62 3.23 -24.66
N GLY A 39 -9.66 4.02 -25.00
CA GLY A 39 -9.88 5.37 -24.51
C GLY A 39 -10.55 5.39 -23.13
N LYS A 40 -11.88 5.52 -23.11
CA LYS A 40 -12.67 5.69 -21.87
C LYS A 40 -13.58 4.49 -21.62
N ALA A 41 -13.88 4.22 -20.35
CA ALA A 41 -14.77 3.13 -19.93
C ALA A 41 -16.18 3.21 -20.54
N GLY A 42 -16.63 4.44 -20.86
CA GLY A 42 -17.93 4.70 -21.47
C GLY A 42 -17.96 4.60 -22.98
N ASP A 43 -16.83 4.40 -23.65
CA ASP A 43 -16.77 4.37 -25.11
C ASP A 43 -17.64 3.21 -25.66
N MET A 44 -18.36 3.53 -26.75
CA MET A 44 -19.24 2.57 -27.43
C MET A 44 -18.42 1.79 -28.46
N VAL A 45 -18.20 0.51 -28.18
CA VAL A 45 -17.38 -0.40 -28.96
C VAL A 45 -18.27 -1.46 -29.60
N ASP A 46 -17.92 -1.93 -30.81
CA ASP A 46 -18.61 -3.04 -31.46
C ASP A 46 -18.55 -4.29 -30.56
N GLU A 47 -19.69 -4.97 -30.39
CA GLU A 47 -19.76 -6.15 -29.50
C GLU A 47 -18.85 -7.30 -29.97
N ASN A 48 -18.50 -7.34 -31.26
CA ASN A 48 -17.60 -8.32 -31.85
C ASN A 48 -16.14 -7.84 -31.90
N ALA A 49 -15.84 -6.65 -31.38
CA ALA A 49 -14.47 -6.15 -31.38
C ALA A 49 -13.55 -7.13 -30.63
N GLU A 50 -12.35 -7.28 -31.17
CA GLU A 50 -11.27 -8.00 -30.48
C GLU A 50 -10.81 -7.14 -29.27
N LEU A 51 -11.07 -7.66 -28.09
CA LEU A 51 -10.68 -7.01 -26.84
C LEU A 51 -9.60 -7.83 -26.17
N GLU A 52 -8.56 -7.13 -25.74
CA GLU A 52 -7.45 -7.71 -24.99
C GLU A 52 -7.23 -6.90 -23.72
N VAL A 53 -7.09 -7.58 -22.59
CA VAL A 53 -6.61 -6.98 -21.35
C VAL A 53 -5.18 -7.46 -21.17
N ARG A 54 -4.22 -6.58 -21.48
CA ARG A 54 -2.79 -6.84 -21.30
C ARG A 54 -2.42 -6.60 -19.84
N GLY A 55 -3.05 -7.33 -18.94
CA GLY A 55 -2.66 -7.35 -17.55
C GLY A 55 -1.35 -8.09 -17.40
N ASN A 56 -0.44 -7.54 -16.64
CA ASN A 56 0.65 -8.33 -16.11
C ASN A 56 -0.02 -9.36 -15.18
N GLU A 57 0.02 -10.65 -15.53
CA GLU A 57 -0.50 -11.75 -14.67
C GLU A 57 0.11 -11.70 -13.27
N ASN A 58 1.26 -11.01 -13.15
CA ASN A 58 1.94 -10.68 -11.89
C ASN A 58 1.51 -9.36 -11.24
N ALA A 59 0.52 -8.62 -11.80
CA ALA A 59 0.09 -7.39 -11.15
C ALA A 59 -0.62 -7.70 -9.82
N PHE A 60 -0.26 -6.96 -8.77
CA PHE A 60 -0.98 -7.00 -7.50
C PHE A 60 -2.40 -6.43 -7.67
N VAL A 61 -3.31 -6.79 -6.77
CA VAL A 61 -4.70 -6.30 -6.79
C VAL A 61 -4.79 -4.76 -6.74
N SER A 62 -3.73 -4.08 -6.33
CA SER A 62 -3.58 -2.62 -6.43
C SER A 62 -2.12 -2.20 -6.52
N ARG A 63 -1.90 -0.91 -6.90
CA ARG A 63 -0.54 -0.31 -6.96
C ARG A 63 0.21 -0.34 -5.63
N GLY A 64 -0.52 -0.45 -4.50
CA GLY A 64 0.08 -0.59 -3.17
C GLY A 64 1.05 -1.76 -3.08
N GLY A 65 0.76 -2.87 -3.75
CA GLY A 65 1.65 -4.04 -3.79
C GLY A 65 3.09 -3.72 -4.21
N LYS A 66 3.29 -2.77 -5.14
CA LYS A 66 4.64 -2.34 -5.56
C LYS A 66 5.41 -1.61 -4.45
N LYS A 67 4.70 -0.92 -3.55
CA LYS A 67 5.32 -0.19 -2.44
C LYS A 67 5.89 -1.17 -1.42
N ILE A 68 5.05 -2.13 -1.00
CA ILE A 68 5.49 -3.13 -0.03
C ILE A 68 6.51 -4.10 -0.64
N GLU A 69 6.39 -4.44 -1.93
CA GLU A 69 7.40 -5.24 -2.64
C GLU A 69 8.79 -4.58 -2.59
N LYS A 70 8.87 -3.25 -2.82
CA LYS A 70 10.13 -2.51 -2.65
C LYS A 70 10.62 -2.59 -1.20
N ALA A 71 9.75 -2.41 -0.21
CA ALA A 71 10.13 -2.48 1.19
C ALA A 71 10.70 -3.86 1.56
N LEU A 72 10.00 -4.94 1.20
CA LEU A 72 10.44 -6.31 1.46
C LEU A 72 11.80 -6.60 0.83
N ASN A 73 12.01 -6.18 -0.43
CA ASN A 73 13.26 -6.39 -1.13
C ASN A 73 14.40 -5.53 -0.56
N TYR A 74 14.16 -4.23 -0.36
CA TYR A 74 15.19 -3.28 0.08
C TYR A 74 15.65 -3.52 1.50
N PHE A 75 14.72 -3.88 2.39
CA PHE A 75 14.99 -4.18 3.79
C PHE A 75 15.33 -5.65 4.04
N ASN A 76 15.33 -6.47 2.98
CA ASN A 76 15.56 -7.92 3.07
C ASN A 76 14.63 -8.62 4.08
N ILE A 77 13.33 -8.31 3.99
CA ILE A 77 12.29 -8.90 4.82
C ILE A 77 11.68 -10.10 4.08
N ASP A 78 11.77 -11.28 4.67
CA ASP A 78 11.11 -12.49 4.17
C ASP A 78 9.85 -12.79 4.99
N PRO A 79 8.64 -12.63 4.42
CA PRO A 79 7.39 -12.92 5.12
C PRO A 79 7.01 -14.40 5.12
N THR A 80 7.83 -15.30 4.56
CA THR A 80 7.54 -16.74 4.48
C THR A 80 7.22 -17.30 5.86
N ASP A 81 6.12 -18.04 5.96
CA ASP A 81 5.58 -18.66 7.17
C ASP A 81 5.24 -17.73 8.34
N LEU A 82 5.33 -16.41 8.14
CA LEU A 82 4.99 -15.44 9.17
C LEU A 82 3.48 -15.21 9.28
N VAL A 83 3.05 -14.85 10.49
CA VAL A 83 1.76 -14.21 10.76
C VAL A 83 1.96 -12.70 10.67
N VAL A 84 1.20 -12.04 9.79
CA VAL A 84 1.38 -10.62 9.45
C VAL A 84 0.12 -9.83 9.71
N MET A 85 0.26 -8.58 10.20
CA MET A 85 -0.81 -7.57 10.16
C MET A 85 -0.60 -6.64 8.97
N ASP A 86 -1.65 -6.42 8.17
CA ASP A 86 -1.73 -5.38 7.14
C ASP A 86 -2.70 -4.30 7.63
N VAL A 87 -2.15 -3.17 8.08
CA VAL A 87 -2.89 -2.06 8.69
C VAL A 87 -3.12 -0.97 7.65
N GLY A 88 -4.40 -0.77 7.29
CA GLY A 88 -4.82 0.04 6.15
C GLY A 88 -4.86 -0.79 4.87
N ALA A 89 -5.42 -2.01 4.96
CA ALA A 89 -5.39 -2.98 3.86
C ALA A 89 -6.09 -2.51 2.59
N SER A 90 -7.12 -1.66 2.69
CA SER A 90 -7.88 -1.12 1.56
C SER A 90 -8.29 -2.21 0.55
N THR A 91 -7.88 -2.13 -0.71
CA THR A 91 -8.14 -3.16 -1.73
C THR A 91 -7.30 -4.42 -1.57
N GLY A 92 -6.29 -4.42 -0.69
CA GLY A 92 -5.47 -5.59 -0.37
C GLY A 92 -4.15 -5.70 -1.14
N GLY A 93 -3.62 -4.59 -1.66
CA GLY A 93 -2.36 -4.63 -2.40
C GLY A 93 -1.18 -5.14 -1.58
N PHE A 94 -1.11 -4.78 -0.30
CA PHE A 94 -0.09 -5.29 0.62
C PHE A 94 -0.35 -6.75 0.97
N THR A 95 -1.57 -7.08 1.35
CA THR A 95 -2.01 -8.47 1.63
C THR A 95 -1.66 -9.41 0.47
N ASP A 96 -1.99 -9.04 -0.79
CA ASP A 96 -1.69 -9.83 -1.99
C ASP A 96 -0.19 -10.08 -2.15
N CYS A 97 0.63 -9.05 -1.98
CA CYS A 97 2.09 -9.17 -2.04
C CYS A 97 2.63 -10.12 -0.98
N LEU A 98 2.18 -9.98 0.26
CA LEU A 98 2.59 -10.83 1.39
C LEU A 98 2.23 -12.29 1.16
N LEU A 99 1.02 -12.59 0.70
CA LEU A 99 0.56 -13.94 0.41
C LEU A 99 1.36 -14.60 -0.73
N ARG A 100 1.68 -13.85 -1.78
CA ARG A 100 2.54 -14.31 -2.88
C ARG A 100 3.97 -14.56 -2.43
N ARG A 101 4.42 -13.88 -1.39
CA ARG A 101 5.73 -14.05 -0.74
C ARG A 101 5.71 -15.11 0.37
N GLY A 102 4.63 -15.91 0.50
CA GLY A 102 4.58 -17.05 1.39
C GLY A 102 4.13 -16.75 2.82
N ALA A 103 3.54 -15.57 3.10
CA ALA A 103 2.96 -15.32 4.42
C ALA A 103 1.92 -16.40 4.77
N ARG A 104 2.02 -16.94 5.98
CA ARG A 104 1.15 -18.02 6.46
C ARG A 104 -0.24 -17.53 6.82
N LYS A 105 -0.34 -16.34 7.38
CA LYS A 105 -1.60 -15.69 7.76
C LYS A 105 -1.48 -14.17 7.69
N VAL A 106 -2.51 -13.49 7.19
CA VAL A 106 -2.56 -12.04 7.13
C VAL A 106 -3.85 -11.53 7.76
N TYR A 107 -3.74 -10.69 8.78
CA TYR A 107 -4.84 -9.90 9.31
C TYR A 107 -4.96 -8.60 8.51
N SER A 108 -5.94 -8.52 7.62
CA SER A 108 -6.18 -7.33 6.78
C SER A 108 -7.14 -6.38 7.50
N ILE A 109 -6.58 -5.36 8.15
CA ILE A 109 -7.27 -4.44 9.04
C ILE A 109 -7.54 -3.13 8.32
N ASP A 110 -8.80 -2.70 8.21
CA ASP A 110 -9.18 -1.42 7.59
C ASP A 110 -10.44 -0.84 8.24
N VAL A 111 -10.50 0.49 8.30
CA VAL A 111 -11.69 1.22 8.77
C VAL A 111 -12.84 1.19 7.75
N GLY A 112 -12.51 1.00 6.47
CA GLY A 112 -13.46 0.88 5.37
C GLY A 112 -14.24 -0.43 5.40
N TYR A 113 -15.16 -0.56 4.45
CA TYR A 113 -15.98 -1.75 4.30
C TYR A 113 -16.16 -2.11 2.83
N GLY A 114 -16.06 -3.41 2.52
CA GLY A 114 -16.28 -3.93 1.17
C GLY A 114 -15.17 -3.57 0.18
N GLN A 115 -14.00 -3.11 0.66
CA GLN A 115 -12.90 -2.68 -0.19
C GLN A 115 -11.95 -3.82 -0.57
N LEU A 116 -11.70 -4.75 0.36
CA LEU A 116 -10.78 -5.86 0.14
C LEU A 116 -11.22 -6.69 -1.07
N ALA A 117 -10.30 -6.96 -1.99
CA ALA A 117 -10.55 -7.73 -3.20
C ALA A 117 -11.18 -9.09 -2.86
N TRP A 118 -12.16 -9.52 -3.67
CA TRP A 118 -12.93 -10.74 -3.39
C TRP A 118 -12.05 -11.99 -3.32
N SER A 119 -11.05 -12.10 -4.17
CA SER A 119 -10.10 -13.21 -4.15
C SER A 119 -9.33 -13.32 -2.83
N LEU A 120 -8.93 -12.18 -2.25
CA LEU A 120 -8.25 -12.13 -0.96
C LEU A 120 -9.19 -12.44 0.20
N ARG A 121 -10.44 -11.98 0.10
CA ARG A 121 -11.48 -12.23 1.09
C ARG A 121 -11.83 -13.72 1.21
N GLN A 122 -11.64 -14.48 0.12
CA GLN A 122 -11.86 -15.92 0.08
C GLN A 122 -10.60 -16.76 0.38
N ASP A 123 -9.42 -16.15 0.46
CA ASP A 123 -8.19 -16.88 0.79
C ASP A 123 -8.23 -17.29 2.28
N PRO A 124 -8.11 -18.58 2.60
CA PRO A 124 -8.17 -19.06 3.99
C PRO A 124 -7.06 -18.52 4.89
N ARG A 125 -5.99 -17.99 4.31
CA ARG A 125 -4.88 -17.35 5.05
C ARG A 125 -5.21 -15.91 5.45
N VAL A 126 -6.29 -15.32 4.94
CA VAL A 126 -6.66 -13.93 5.20
C VAL A 126 -7.78 -13.85 6.23
N LYS A 127 -7.50 -13.13 7.30
CA LYS A 127 -8.53 -12.67 8.25
C LYS A 127 -8.93 -11.24 7.91
N CYS A 128 -10.05 -11.08 7.25
CA CYS A 128 -10.59 -9.77 6.90
C CYS A 128 -11.18 -9.08 8.14
N MET A 129 -10.59 -7.95 8.55
CA MET A 129 -11.01 -7.13 9.70
C MET A 129 -11.39 -5.72 9.22
N GLU A 130 -12.47 -5.63 8.45
CA GLU A 130 -13.04 -4.35 8.01
C GLU A 130 -13.85 -3.65 9.12
N ARG A 131 -14.14 -2.35 8.94
CA ARG A 131 -14.77 -1.47 9.97
C ARG A 131 -14.00 -1.49 11.29
N THR A 132 -12.71 -1.76 11.22
CA THR A 132 -11.85 -1.92 12.39
C THR A 132 -10.79 -0.83 12.40
N ASN A 133 -10.83 0.01 13.42
CA ASN A 133 -9.78 1.00 13.63
C ASN A 133 -8.67 0.37 14.45
N ILE A 134 -7.46 0.36 13.91
CA ILE A 134 -6.29 -0.24 14.56
C ILE A 134 -6.09 0.22 16.00
N ARG A 135 -6.44 1.46 16.34
CA ARG A 135 -6.32 2.01 17.70
C ARG A 135 -7.14 1.26 18.76
N TYR A 136 -8.10 0.45 18.34
CA TYR A 136 -8.98 -0.30 19.23
C TYR A 136 -8.79 -1.82 19.10
N VAL A 137 -7.82 -2.26 18.31
CA VAL A 137 -7.47 -3.68 18.23
C VAL A 137 -6.71 -4.07 19.48
N THR A 138 -7.10 -5.20 20.07
CA THR A 138 -6.50 -5.78 21.26
C THR A 138 -5.96 -7.18 20.96
N PRO A 139 -4.99 -7.71 21.74
CA PRO A 139 -4.40 -9.03 21.48
C PRO A 139 -5.41 -10.17 21.39
N ASP A 140 -6.49 -10.11 22.17
CA ASP A 140 -7.56 -11.12 22.18
C ASP A 140 -8.41 -11.16 20.90
N MET A 141 -8.34 -10.12 20.08
CA MET A 141 -8.97 -10.08 18.74
C MET A 141 -8.15 -10.84 17.69
N LEU A 142 -6.90 -11.20 18.00
CA LEU A 142 -5.98 -11.90 17.11
C LEU A 142 -5.84 -13.34 17.58
N GLU A 143 -6.10 -14.29 16.68
CA GLU A 143 -5.98 -15.73 16.97
C GLU A 143 -4.52 -16.15 17.19
N GLU A 144 -3.59 -15.46 16.57
CA GLU A 144 -2.14 -15.67 16.66
C GLU A 144 -1.44 -14.32 16.70
N THR A 145 -0.39 -14.21 17.52
CA THR A 145 0.40 -12.98 17.64
C THR A 145 1.25 -12.77 16.38
N PRO A 146 1.10 -11.64 15.68
CA PRO A 146 1.90 -11.34 14.49
C PRO A 146 3.36 -11.05 14.84
N SER A 147 4.26 -11.47 13.96
CA SER A 147 5.69 -11.13 14.04
C SER A 147 6.12 -10.04 13.04
N LEU A 148 5.26 -9.76 12.06
CA LEU A 148 5.46 -8.68 11.10
C LEU A 148 4.19 -7.83 11.00
N CYS A 149 4.37 -6.51 10.93
CA CYS A 149 3.28 -5.59 10.60
C CYS A 149 3.66 -4.76 9.38
N VAL A 150 2.75 -4.63 8.43
CA VAL A 150 2.88 -3.65 7.34
C VAL A 150 1.81 -2.58 7.50
N ILE A 151 2.15 -1.30 7.20
CA ILE A 151 1.25 -0.19 7.48
C ILE A 151 1.17 0.75 6.27
N ASP A 152 -0.06 0.98 5.77
CA ASP A 152 -0.38 1.98 4.74
C ASP A 152 -1.66 2.76 5.11
N VAL A 153 -1.61 3.51 6.19
CA VAL A 153 -2.74 4.29 6.69
C VAL A 153 -2.83 5.68 6.04
N SER A 154 -4.03 6.23 6.01
CA SER A 154 -4.32 7.58 5.52
C SER A 154 -5.13 8.37 6.55
N PHE A 155 -4.94 9.71 6.57
CA PHE A 155 -5.64 10.64 7.45
C PHE A 155 -5.39 10.45 8.96
N ILE A 156 -4.32 9.75 9.32
CA ILE A 156 -3.87 9.53 10.69
C ILE A 156 -2.34 9.51 10.71
N SER A 157 -1.74 10.04 11.78
CA SER A 157 -0.29 9.98 11.99
C SER A 157 0.13 8.62 12.56
N LEU A 158 1.30 8.13 12.13
CA LEU A 158 1.95 6.94 12.68
C LEU A 158 2.21 7.05 14.19
N LYS A 159 2.38 8.27 14.71
CA LYS A 159 2.46 8.51 16.16
C LYS A 159 1.33 7.87 16.97
N LEU A 160 0.13 7.78 16.40
CA LEU A 160 -1.05 7.19 17.05
C LEU A 160 -1.20 5.69 16.77
N VAL A 161 -0.53 5.19 15.74
CA VAL A 161 -0.64 3.80 15.27
C VAL A 161 0.45 2.93 15.86
N LEU A 162 1.70 3.40 15.85
CA LEU A 162 2.87 2.61 16.26
C LEU A 162 2.79 2.09 17.70
N PRO A 163 2.32 2.84 18.72
CA PRO A 163 2.21 2.31 20.09
C PRO A 163 1.28 1.10 20.18
N VAL A 164 0.16 1.11 19.44
CA VAL A 164 -0.78 -0.01 19.41
C VAL A 164 -0.17 -1.19 18.68
N VAL A 165 0.43 -0.96 17.52
CA VAL A 165 1.14 -2.01 16.76
C VAL A 165 2.22 -2.65 17.62
N SER A 166 2.98 -1.87 18.39
CA SER A 166 3.98 -2.39 19.33
C SER A 166 3.39 -3.38 20.33
N SER A 167 2.21 -3.08 20.87
CA SER A 167 1.56 -3.97 21.86
C SER A 167 0.97 -5.25 21.25
N LEU A 168 0.77 -5.29 19.94
CA LEU A 168 0.18 -6.43 19.23
C LEU A 168 1.21 -7.39 18.62
N LEU A 169 2.46 -6.98 18.51
CA LEU A 169 3.54 -7.77 17.91
C LEU A 169 4.26 -8.64 18.96
N THR A 170 4.88 -9.71 18.47
CA THR A 170 5.86 -10.50 19.26
C THR A 170 7.02 -9.63 19.74
N GLU A 171 7.79 -10.12 20.72
CA GLU A 171 8.94 -9.38 21.27
C GLU A 171 10.07 -9.13 20.25
N ASP A 172 10.18 -9.98 19.24
CA ASP A 172 11.08 -9.86 18.10
C ASP A 172 10.39 -9.26 16.85
N GLY A 173 9.22 -8.65 17.04
CA GLY A 173 8.37 -8.19 15.96
C GLY A 173 8.97 -7.02 15.17
N HIS A 174 8.67 -7.02 13.86
CA HIS A 174 9.13 -6.04 12.89
C HIS A 174 7.96 -5.26 12.27
N VAL A 175 8.26 -4.05 11.79
CA VAL A 175 7.29 -3.21 11.07
C VAL A 175 7.91 -2.68 9.79
N ALA A 176 7.20 -2.82 8.66
CA ALA A 176 7.49 -2.10 7.43
C ALA A 176 6.32 -1.17 7.12
N ASN A 177 6.55 0.14 7.08
CA ASN A 177 5.45 1.10 6.97
C ASN A 177 5.70 2.20 5.94
N LEU A 178 4.61 2.72 5.37
CA LEU A 178 4.65 3.97 4.64
C LEU A 178 4.68 5.16 5.61
N ILE A 179 5.52 6.13 5.28
CA ILE A 179 5.57 7.44 5.92
C ILE A 179 5.04 8.43 4.89
N LYS A 180 3.89 9.03 5.16
CA LYS A 180 3.18 9.93 4.25
C LYS A 180 3.29 11.37 4.73
N PRO A 181 4.15 12.22 4.13
CA PRO A 181 4.37 13.58 4.62
C PRO A 181 3.08 14.39 4.77
N GLN A 182 2.10 14.18 3.89
CA GLN A 182 0.81 14.88 3.94
C GLN A 182 -0.02 14.59 5.21
N PHE A 183 0.24 13.49 5.92
CA PHE A 183 -0.46 13.14 7.16
C PHE A 183 0.42 13.30 8.41
N GLU A 184 1.72 13.55 8.22
CA GLU A 184 2.70 13.69 9.31
C GLU A 184 3.17 15.14 9.54
N ALA A 185 3.18 15.98 8.50
CA ALA A 185 3.77 17.32 8.56
C ALA A 185 3.02 18.33 9.46
N GLY A 186 1.77 18.03 9.83
CA GLY A 186 0.93 18.92 10.62
C GLY A 186 0.28 20.06 9.82
N LYS A 187 -0.56 20.83 10.51
CA LYS A 187 -1.33 21.92 9.91
C LYS A 187 -0.40 23.03 9.40
N GLY A 188 -0.70 23.56 8.19
CA GLY A 188 0.02 24.70 7.60
C GLY A 188 1.25 24.32 6.76
N LYS A 189 1.72 23.07 6.81
CA LYS A 189 2.86 22.60 6.03
C LYS A 189 2.45 21.79 4.79
N VAL A 190 1.16 21.61 4.57
CA VAL A 190 0.60 20.88 3.44
C VAL A 190 0.00 21.88 2.45
N GLY A 191 0.43 21.84 1.20
CA GLY A 191 -0.02 22.74 0.14
C GLY A 191 -1.51 22.58 -0.22
N LYS A 192 -2.05 23.51 -1.03
CA LYS A 192 -3.48 23.60 -1.38
C LYS A 192 -4.10 22.32 -1.97
N LYS A 193 -3.29 21.43 -2.55
CA LYS A 193 -3.74 20.15 -3.13
C LYS A 193 -3.41 18.94 -2.25
N GLY A 194 -3.10 19.15 -0.96
CA GLY A 194 -2.70 18.05 -0.08
C GLY A 194 -1.29 17.51 -0.38
N VAL A 195 -0.41 18.30 -1.03
CA VAL A 195 0.93 17.86 -1.41
C VAL A 195 1.99 18.63 -0.60
N VAL A 196 2.90 17.90 0.01
CA VAL A 196 4.12 18.43 0.64
C VAL A 196 5.22 18.43 -0.43
N ARG A 197 5.71 19.62 -0.80
CA ARG A 197 6.69 19.81 -1.88
C ARG A 197 8.09 20.11 -1.36
N GLU A 198 8.17 20.79 -0.25
CA GLU A 198 9.38 21.33 0.33
C GLU A 198 10.23 20.19 0.93
N PRO A 199 11.50 20.02 0.48
CA PRO A 199 12.42 18.98 1.00
C PRO A 199 12.63 19.08 2.50
N GLU A 200 12.69 20.30 3.03
CA GLU A 200 12.91 20.58 4.45
C GLU A 200 11.75 20.05 5.31
N ILE A 201 10.51 20.17 4.83
CA ILE A 201 9.33 19.63 5.51
C ILE A 201 9.36 18.10 5.49
N ARG A 202 9.79 17.50 4.36
CA ARG A 202 9.91 16.04 4.27
C ARG A 202 11.01 15.51 5.21
N LEU A 203 12.13 16.24 5.32
CA LEU A 203 13.20 15.89 6.26
C LEU A 203 12.69 15.98 7.72
N GLU A 204 11.99 17.05 8.08
CA GLU A 204 11.37 17.19 9.40
C GLU A 204 10.40 16.03 9.70
N VAL A 205 9.60 15.63 8.71
CA VAL A 205 8.69 14.47 8.84
C VAL A 205 9.46 13.19 9.14
N LEU A 206 10.58 12.94 8.47
CA LEU A 206 11.40 11.75 8.73
C LEU A 206 12.08 11.80 10.11
N GLN A 207 12.52 12.97 10.56
CA GLN A 207 13.07 13.16 11.90
C GLN A 207 12.00 12.88 12.98
N ASN A 208 10.81 13.48 12.84
CA ASN A 208 9.69 13.22 13.74
C ASN A 208 9.24 11.76 13.72
N TYR A 209 9.35 11.08 12.56
CA TYR A 209 9.06 9.64 12.46
C TYR A 209 10.01 8.82 13.35
N VAL A 210 11.30 9.12 13.34
CA VAL A 210 12.29 8.45 14.20
C VAL A 210 11.93 8.64 15.68
N GLU A 211 11.63 9.87 16.09
CA GLU A 211 11.23 10.16 17.47
C GLU A 211 9.95 9.42 17.88
N ASN A 212 8.95 9.37 17.00
CA ASN A 212 7.69 8.66 17.23
C ASN A 212 7.90 7.13 17.30
N ALA A 213 8.81 6.57 16.50
CA ALA A 213 9.17 5.16 16.55
C ALA A 213 9.82 4.81 17.90
N HIS A 214 10.78 5.63 18.38
CA HIS A 214 11.40 5.46 19.69
C HIS A 214 10.38 5.56 20.82
N ALA A 215 9.48 6.54 20.77
CA ALA A 215 8.43 6.71 21.77
C ALA A 215 7.45 5.52 21.82
N ALA A 216 7.31 4.79 20.71
CA ALA A 216 6.50 3.57 20.62
C ALA A 216 7.28 2.28 20.99
N GLY A 217 8.55 2.39 21.38
CA GLY A 217 9.40 1.26 21.77
C GLY A 217 10.05 0.53 20.61
N PHE A 218 10.13 1.14 19.43
CA PHE A 218 10.83 0.60 18.28
C PHE A 218 12.20 1.24 18.08
N LYS A 219 13.12 0.48 17.48
CA LYS A 219 14.36 0.95 16.87
C LYS A 219 14.14 1.14 15.38
N VAL A 220 14.74 2.16 14.81
CA VAL A 220 14.72 2.37 13.35
C VAL A 220 15.87 1.61 12.73
N LEU A 221 15.54 0.62 11.89
CA LEU A 221 16.55 -0.20 11.22
C LEU A 221 16.93 0.36 9.86
N ASN A 222 15.99 1.02 9.16
CA ASN A 222 16.28 1.69 7.90
C ASN A 222 15.13 2.61 7.47
N VAL A 223 15.43 3.55 6.56
CA VAL A 223 14.46 4.40 5.88
C VAL A 223 14.84 4.54 4.41
N THR A 224 13.87 4.45 3.51
CA THR A 224 14.03 4.72 2.08
C THR A 224 12.76 5.39 1.54
N PHE A 225 12.62 5.52 0.23
CA PHE A 225 11.43 6.11 -0.40
C PHE A 225 10.64 5.10 -1.22
N SER A 226 9.33 5.35 -1.37
CA SER A 226 8.43 4.55 -2.19
C SER A 226 8.84 4.58 -3.67
N PRO A 227 8.68 3.49 -4.43
CA PRO A 227 9.02 3.47 -5.87
C PRO A 227 8.04 4.29 -6.72
N ILE A 228 6.90 4.67 -6.14
CA ILE A 228 5.84 5.44 -6.81
C ILE A 228 5.31 6.53 -5.89
N LYS A 229 4.88 7.64 -6.47
CA LYS A 229 4.17 8.71 -5.74
C LYS A 229 2.79 8.25 -5.30
N GLY A 230 2.29 8.85 -4.24
CA GLY A 230 0.89 8.76 -3.81
C GLY A 230 -0.08 9.31 -4.86
N PRO A 231 -1.41 9.09 -4.70
CA PRO A 231 -2.41 9.47 -5.70
C PRO A 231 -2.39 10.95 -6.08
N GLU A 232 -2.14 11.83 -5.10
CA GLU A 232 -2.09 13.29 -5.30
C GLU A 232 -0.70 13.80 -5.72
N GLY A 233 0.28 12.90 -5.91
CA GLY A 233 1.64 13.21 -6.31
C GLY A 233 2.63 13.42 -5.16
N ASN A 234 2.26 13.10 -3.92
CA ASN A 234 3.20 13.12 -2.80
C ASN A 234 4.31 12.08 -2.97
N ILE A 235 5.55 12.47 -2.70
CA ILE A 235 6.62 11.52 -2.42
C ILE A 235 6.34 10.92 -1.04
N GLU A 236 6.31 9.61 -0.98
CA GLU A 236 6.10 8.84 0.24
C GLU A 236 7.37 8.07 0.57
N PHE A 237 7.61 7.80 1.85
CA PHE A 237 8.79 7.09 2.31
C PHE A 237 8.41 5.74 2.91
N LEU A 238 9.39 4.86 3.04
CA LEU A 238 9.28 3.53 3.62
C LEU A 238 10.19 3.47 4.85
N GLY A 239 9.64 3.07 5.98
CA GLY A 239 10.37 2.85 7.22
C GLY A 239 10.42 1.37 7.58
N TYR A 240 11.52 0.95 8.19
CA TYR A 240 11.70 -0.38 8.75
C TYR A 240 12.07 -0.28 10.22
N LEU A 241 11.24 -0.88 11.07
CA LEU A 241 11.36 -0.82 12.51
C LEU A 241 11.42 -2.23 13.09
N ALA A 242 12.06 -2.38 14.26
CA ALA A 242 12.02 -3.59 15.07
C ALA A 242 11.97 -3.25 16.55
N LYS A 243 11.41 -4.14 17.36
CA LYS A 243 11.44 -4.00 18.85
C LYS A 243 12.83 -4.29 19.40
N GLN A 244 13.61 -5.13 18.73
CA GLN A 244 14.95 -5.54 19.12
C GLN A 244 15.94 -5.35 17.94
N GLY A 245 17.24 -5.49 18.23
CA GLY A 245 18.30 -5.39 17.23
C GLY A 245 19.14 -4.12 17.36
N GLU A 246 20.07 -3.94 16.46
CA GLU A 246 20.91 -2.75 16.37
C GLU A 246 20.22 -1.67 15.53
N GLU A 247 20.16 -0.45 16.04
CA GLU A 247 19.58 0.67 15.32
C GLU A 247 20.50 1.14 14.19
N HIS A 248 19.90 1.42 13.02
CA HIS A 248 20.61 2.01 11.91
C HIS A 248 19.74 3.05 11.20
N ILE A 249 19.94 4.32 11.54
CA ILE A 249 19.26 5.45 10.92
C ILE A 249 20.16 5.93 9.75
N PRO A 250 19.69 5.85 8.48
CA PRO A 250 20.45 6.37 7.35
C PRO A 250 20.50 7.91 7.39
N ASP A 251 21.31 8.53 6.54
CA ASP A 251 21.25 9.96 6.31
C ASP A 251 19.88 10.33 5.69
N LEU A 252 18.99 10.86 6.53
CA LEU A 252 17.62 11.21 6.14
C LEU A 252 17.57 12.32 5.09
N ALA A 253 18.53 13.26 5.10
CA ALA A 253 18.62 14.31 4.09
C ALA A 253 18.97 13.71 2.73
N GLU A 254 19.87 12.75 2.71
CA GLU A 254 20.25 12.01 1.50
C GLU A 254 19.06 11.18 0.97
N VAL A 255 18.28 10.53 1.84
CA VAL A 255 17.06 9.81 1.44
C VAL A 255 16.05 10.75 0.78
N VAL A 256 15.84 11.95 1.32
CA VAL A 256 14.96 12.97 0.73
C VAL A 256 15.48 13.44 -0.61
N ARG A 257 16.79 13.70 -0.73
CA ARG A 257 17.43 14.13 -1.97
C ARG A 257 17.25 13.09 -3.09
N GLN A 258 17.56 11.82 -2.82
CA GLN A 258 17.40 10.71 -3.77
C GLN A 258 15.95 10.54 -4.21
N ALA A 259 15.00 10.64 -3.28
CA ALA A 259 13.58 10.56 -3.59
C ALA A 259 13.14 11.65 -4.57
N HIS A 260 13.66 12.87 -4.43
CA HIS A 260 13.42 13.96 -5.38
C HIS A 260 14.00 13.67 -6.76
N GLU A 261 15.27 13.27 -6.81
CA GLU A 261 15.96 12.98 -8.07
C GLU A 261 15.27 11.86 -8.86
N GLU A 262 14.83 10.78 -8.18
CA GLU A 262 14.20 9.66 -8.89
C GLU A 262 12.75 9.89 -9.27
N LEU A 263 11.98 10.62 -8.46
CA LEU A 263 10.53 10.71 -8.63
C LEU A 263 10.08 12.04 -9.23
N ASP A 264 10.80 13.15 -9.04
CA ASP A 264 10.43 14.44 -9.64
C ASP A 264 11.07 14.65 -11.03
N ALA A 265 12.22 14.04 -11.31
CA ALA A 265 12.84 14.09 -12.65
C ALA A 265 12.06 13.29 -13.74
N LYS A 266 11.13 12.44 -13.34
CA LYS A 266 10.28 11.62 -14.24
C LYS A 266 8.87 12.20 -14.44
N ALA A 267 8.61 13.44 -13.99
CA ALA A 267 7.30 14.09 -14.05
C ALA A 267 7.17 15.04 -15.26
#